data_69571b99ebefd04f1251359369479c18
#
_entry.id   69571b99ebefd04f1251359369479c18
#
_cell.length_a   1.000
_cell.length_b   1.000
_cell.length_c   1.000
_cell.angle_alpha   90.00
_cell.angle_beta   90.00
_cell.angle_gamma   90.00
#
_symmetry.space_group_name_H-M   'P 1'
#
loop_
_entity.id
_entity.type
_entity.pdbx_description
1 polymer ?
#
loop_
_entity_poly.entity_id
_entity_poly.type
_entity_poly.pdbx_seq_one_letter_code
_entity_poly.pdbx_strand_id
1 'polypeptide(L)'
;AVIINAGDGTHEHPTQAILDMMSLHEKFGKLKGLKVGIIGDISHSRVALSNIYGLLIMGADVTLCGPPNLIPPFIKDLGVNINYNVDEVIEWADALNILRIQRERMGLGLVPSVREYRAMFGITQERLESHQKEIVIMHPGSMNRGVEIDGTVADGDQAIILDQVLNGVASRMAILFLLCGGKSSEEDES
;
A
#
# COMPACT_ATOMS: atom_id res chain seq x y z
N ALA A 1 -16.31 24.12 9.16
CA ALA A 1 -15.84 22.90 9.84
C ALA A 1 -14.80 22.21 8.94
N VAL A 2 -13.74 21.70 9.53
CA VAL A 2 -12.73 20.90 8.84
C VAL A 2 -13.18 19.45 8.86
N ILE A 3 -13.10 18.77 7.71
CA ILE A 3 -13.40 17.35 7.58
C ILE A 3 -12.13 16.63 7.13
N ILE A 4 -11.73 15.59 7.86
CA ILE A 4 -10.56 14.76 7.55
C ILE A 4 -11.07 13.35 7.27
N ASN A 5 -10.87 12.87 6.03
CA ASN A 5 -11.21 11.49 5.67
C ASN A 5 -10.13 10.52 6.21
N ALA A 6 -10.48 9.79 7.26
CA ALA A 6 -9.63 8.75 7.86
C ALA A 6 -10.03 7.33 7.40
N GLY A 7 -10.81 7.23 6.34
CA GLY A 7 -11.25 6.01 5.68
C GLY A 7 -12.78 5.93 5.56
N ASP A 8 -13.24 5.78 4.32
CA ASP A 8 -14.66 5.67 3.96
C ASP A 8 -14.94 4.37 3.19
N GLY A 9 -15.52 3.41 3.84
CA GLY A 9 -15.93 2.14 3.22
C GLY A 9 -14.80 1.45 2.45
N THR A 10 -15.00 1.25 1.14
CA THR A 10 -14.00 0.69 0.20
C THR A 10 -13.42 1.75 -0.74
N HIS A 11 -13.78 3.03 -0.56
CA HIS A 11 -13.48 4.10 -1.50
C HIS A 11 -12.09 4.68 -1.25
N GLU A 12 -11.86 5.39 -0.12
CA GLU A 12 -10.62 6.13 0.11
C GLU A 12 -10.09 5.98 1.54
N HIS A 13 -8.77 6.09 1.67
CA HIS A 13 -8.06 6.22 2.94
C HIS A 13 -6.85 7.17 2.79
N PRO A 14 -7.08 8.48 2.56
CA PRO A 14 -6.02 9.42 2.23
C PRO A 14 -4.90 9.49 3.27
N THR A 15 -5.26 9.44 4.56
CA THR A 15 -4.25 9.49 5.64
C THR A 15 -3.33 8.26 5.65
N GLN A 16 -3.79 7.12 5.14
CA GLN A 16 -2.93 5.95 4.94
C GLN A 16 -1.98 6.15 3.77
N ALA A 17 -2.47 6.65 2.65
CA ALA A 17 -1.60 6.94 1.50
C ALA A 17 -0.50 7.95 1.84
N ILE A 18 -0.81 8.97 2.64
CA ILE A 18 0.17 9.97 3.07
C ILE A 18 1.29 9.33 3.91
N LEU A 19 0.93 8.48 4.90
CA LEU A 19 1.94 7.81 5.71
C LEU A 19 2.76 6.78 4.90
N ASP A 20 2.13 6.10 3.94
CA ASP A 20 2.82 5.15 3.07
C ASP A 20 3.84 5.87 2.18
N MET A 21 3.45 7.01 1.58
CA MET A 21 4.35 7.87 0.81
C MET A 21 5.47 8.48 1.68
N MET A 22 5.16 8.89 2.92
CA MET A 22 6.17 9.36 3.88
C MET A 22 7.20 8.28 4.16
N SER A 23 6.77 7.05 4.43
CA SER A 23 7.67 5.92 4.72
C SER A 23 8.55 5.59 3.51
N LEU A 24 8.00 5.61 2.30
CA LEU A 24 8.77 5.44 1.06
C LEU A 24 9.77 6.59 0.85
N HIS A 25 9.35 7.82 1.12
CA HIS A 25 10.23 8.98 0.98
C HIS A 25 11.40 8.92 1.97
N GLU A 26 11.18 8.52 3.20
CA GLU A 26 12.24 8.32 4.20
C GLU A 26 13.23 7.25 3.78
N LYS A 27 12.74 6.15 3.18
CA LYS A 27 13.58 5.04 2.75
C LYS A 27 14.39 5.34 1.49
N PHE A 28 13.80 6.01 0.50
CA PHE A 28 14.39 6.21 -0.84
C PHE A 28 14.84 7.65 -1.13
N GLY A 29 14.48 8.61 -0.29
CA GLY A 29 14.78 10.04 -0.49
C GLY A 29 13.94 10.74 -1.56
N LYS A 30 13.25 9.99 -2.43
CA LYS A 30 12.39 10.50 -3.50
C LYS A 30 11.30 9.49 -3.86
N LEU A 31 10.19 9.97 -4.42
CA LEU A 31 9.12 9.10 -4.95
C LEU A 31 9.09 9.08 -6.49
N LYS A 32 9.57 10.16 -7.13
CA LYS A 32 9.56 10.27 -8.60
C LYS A 32 10.40 9.17 -9.24
N GLY A 33 9.77 8.37 -10.11
CA GLY A 33 10.39 7.24 -10.79
C GLY A 33 10.59 5.99 -9.92
N LEU A 34 10.08 6.00 -8.67
CA LEU A 34 10.09 4.82 -7.80
C LEU A 34 9.08 3.80 -8.33
N LYS A 35 9.48 2.56 -8.42
CA LYS A 35 8.63 1.45 -8.90
C LYS A 35 7.95 0.78 -7.72
N VAL A 36 6.63 0.94 -7.63
CA VAL A 36 5.83 0.41 -6.52
C VAL A 36 4.85 -0.64 -7.02
N GLY A 37 4.99 -1.88 -6.52
CA GLY A 37 4.02 -2.94 -6.72
C GLY A 37 2.94 -2.91 -5.63
N ILE A 38 1.66 -2.85 -6.00
CA ILE A 38 0.53 -3.00 -5.06
C ILE A 38 -0.08 -4.38 -5.31
N ILE A 39 -0.04 -5.25 -4.29
CA ILE A 39 -0.38 -6.67 -4.45
C ILE A 39 -1.58 -7.04 -3.58
N GLY A 40 -2.58 -7.68 -4.18
CA GLY A 40 -3.70 -8.27 -3.45
C GLY A 40 -5.09 -7.93 -3.96
N ASP A 41 -6.03 -7.68 -3.04
CA ASP A 41 -7.41 -7.30 -3.35
C ASP A 41 -7.51 -5.80 -3.63
N ILE A 42 -7.30 -5.42 -4.88
CA ILE A 42 -7.34 -4.02 -5.31
C ILE A 42 -8.78 -3.48 -5.29
N SER A 43 -9.75 -4.30 -5.74
CA SER A 43 -11.15 -3.89 -5.90
C SER A 43 -11.83 -3.47 -4.61
N HIS A 44 -11.39 -4.02 -3.49
CA HIS A 44 -12.04 -3.81 -2.21
C HIS A 44 -11.14 -3.13 -1.18
N SER A 45 -9.98 -2.66 -1.61
CA SER A 45 -9.04 -1.98 -0.74
C SER A 45 -9.10 -0.46 -0.94
N ARG A 46 -9.67 0.23 0.05
CA ARG A 46 -9.62 1.70 0.11
C ARG A 46 -8.18 2.24 0.15
N VAL A 47 -7.24 1.44 0.68
CA VAL A 47 -5.83 1.79 0.73
C VAL A 47 -5.20 1.76 -0.66
N ALA A 48 -5.57 0.77 -1.49
CA ALA A 48 -5.04 0.66 -2.85
C ALA A 48 -5.33 1.90 -3.67
N LEU A 49 -6.59 2.35 -3.69
CA LEU A 49 -7.00 3.49 -4.53
C LEU A 49 -6.30 4.79 -4.10
N SER A 50 -6.28 5.09 -2.81
CA SER A 50 -5.58 6.28 -2.31
C SER A 50 -4.07 6.23 -2.55
N ASN A 51 -3.43 5.06 -2.44
CA ASN A 51 -2.02 4.90 -2.79
C ASN A 51 -1.77 5.08 -4.28
N ILE A 52 -2.64 4.55 -5.15
CA ILE A 52 -2.53 4.75 -6.61
C ILE A 52 -2.51 6.25 -6.91
N TYR A 53 -3.51 7.01 -6.43
CA TYR A 53 -3.56 8.45 -6.68
C TYR A 53 -2.35 9.19 -6.12
N GLY A 54 -2.00 8.93 -4.86
CA GLY A 54 -0.88 9.60 -4.21
C GLY A 54 0.45 9.33 -4.91
N LEU A 55 0.75 8.07 -5.21
CA LEU A 55 2.00 7.66 -5.87
C LEU A 55 2.11 8.24 -7.30
N LEU A 56 1.03 8.19 -8.08
CA LEU A 56 1.01 8.76 -9.42
C LEU A 56 1.22 10.28 -9.40
N ILE A 57 0.57 11.01 -8.48
CA ILE A 57 0.76 12.47 -8.30
C ILE A 57 2.22 12.77 -7.95
N MET A 58 2.86 11.92 -7.14
CA MET A 58 4.27 12.08 -6.76
C MET A 58 5.24 11.59 -7.84
N GLY A 59 4.73 11.09 -8.97
CA GLY A 59 5.52 10.67 -10.13
C GLY A 59 6.18 9.30 -9.99
N ALA A 60 5.65 8.44 -9.13
CA ALA A 60 6.05 7.03 -9.04
C ALA A 60 5.42 6.19 -10.17
N ASP A 61 6.07 5.09 -10.52
CA ASP A 61 5.55 4.09 -11.43
C ASP A 61 4.82 3.01 -10.63
N VAL A 62 3.54 2.77 -10.92
CA VAL A 62 2.70 1.84 -10.16
C VAL A 62 2.30 0.64 -11.01
N THR A 63 2.52 -0.56 -10.47
CA THR A 63 2.05 -1.83 -11.05
C THR A 63 1.16 -2.54 -10.04
N LEU A 64 -0.05 -2.91 -10.48
CA LEU A 64 -1.00 -3.68 -9.68
C LEU A 64 -0.85 -5.17 -9.96
N CYS A 65 -0.94 -5.99 -8.91
CA CYS A 65 -0.87 -7.44 -9.02
C CYS A 65 -1.90 -8.11 -8.11
N GLY A 66 -2.60 -9.08 -8.65
CA GLY A 66 -3.59 -9.84 -7.89
C GLY A 66 -4.47 -10.71 -8.77
N PRO A 67 -5.40 -11.47 -8.20
CA PRO A 67 -6.38 -12.23 -8.97
C PRO A 67 -7.15 -11.33 -9.94
N PRO A 68 -7.37 -11.74 -11.19
CA PRO A 68 -8.02 -10.90 -12.20
C PRO A 68 -9.39 -10.34 -11.80
N ASN A 69 -10.15 -11.11 -11.02
CA ASN A 69 -11.47 -10.72 -10.50
C ASN A 69 -11.41 -9.77 -9.29
N LEU A 70 -10.22 -9.53 -8.75
CA LEU A 70 -9.95 -8.56 -7.67
C LEU A 70 -9.24 -7.29 -8.17
N ILE A 71 -9.10 -7.14 -9.48
CA ILE A 71 -8.60 -5.92 -10.10
C ILE A 71 -9.78 -5.21 -10.79
N PRO A 72 -10.09 -3.95 -10.42
CA PRO A 72 -11.22 -3.25 -10.99
C PRO A 72 -11.10 -3.13 -12.51
N PRO A 73 -12.20 -3.31 -13.27
CA PRO A 73 -12.21 -2.95 -14.68
C PRO A 73 -11.85 -1.47 -14.84
N PHE A 74 -11.17 -1.12 -15.91
CA PHE A 74 -10.77 0.25 -16.25
C PHE A 74 -9.75 0.91 -15.32
N ILE A 75 -9.22 0.22 -14.29
CA ILE A 75 -8.21 0.78 -13.38
C ILE A 75 -6.96 1.27 -14.14
N LYS A 76 -6.68 0.72 -15.33
CA LYS A 76 -5.59 1.16 -16.21
C LYS A 76 -5.75 2.61 -16.68
N ASP A 77 -6.96 3.12 -16.75
CA ASP A 77 -7.25 4.49 -17.17
C ASP A 77 -6.67 5.52 -16.20
N LEU A 78 -6.31 5.08 -14.97
CA LEU A 78 -5.59 5.90 -14.00
C LEU A 78 -4.09 6.04 -14.32
N GLY A 79 -3.55 5.31 -15.30
CA GLY A 79 -2.14 5.37 -15.66
C GLY A 79 -1.26 4.32 -14.95
N VAL A 80 -1.86 3.29 -14.37
CA VAL A 80 -1.15 2.17 -13.72
C VAL A 80 -0.95 1.01 -14.69
N ASN A 81 0.09 0.20 -14.43
CA ASN A 81 0.27 -1.09 -15.08
C ASN A 81 -0.43 -2.21 -14.30
N ILE A 82 -0.78 -3.29 -14.99
CA ILE A 82 -1.30 -4.51 -14.38
C ILE A 82 -0.42 -5.67 -14.81
N ASN A 83 0.02 -6.47 -13.85
CA ASN A 83 0.71 -7.73 -14.08
C ASN A 83 0.11 -8.80 -13.15
N TYR A 84 -0.22 -9.96 -13.70
CA TYR A 84 -0.82 -11.06 -12.95
C TYR A 84 0.21 -12.06 -12.42
N ASN A 85 1.48 -11.86 -12.74
CA ASN A 85 2.60 -12.65 -12.25
C ASN A 85 3.34 -11.89 -11.15
N VAL A 86 3.21 -12.36 -9.91
CA VAL A 86 3.81 -11.72 -8.75
C VAL A 86 5.35 -11.73 -8.79
N ASP A 87 5.94 -12.77 -9.38
CA ASP A 87 7.40 -12.90 -9.45
C ASP A 87 7.99 -11.84 -10.41
N GLU A 88 7.32 -11.56 -11.52
CA GLU A 88 7.71 -10.46 -12.42
C GLU A 88 7.57 -9.09 -11.74
N VAL A 89 6.55 -8.92 -10.89
CA VAL A 89 6.38 -7.67 -10.14
C VAL A 89 7.46 -7.50 -9.08
N ILE A 90 7.85 -8.56 -8.37
CA ILE A 90 8.96 -8.54 -7.41
C ILE A 90 10.26 -8.13 -8.13
N GLU A 91 10.55 -8.72 -9.28
CA GLU A 91 11.76 -8.38 -10.03
C GLU A 91 11.79 -6.92 -10.50
N TRP A 92 10.63 -6.41 -10.90
CA TRP A 92 10.49 -5.04 -11.40
C TRP A 92 10.48 -3.98 -10.29
N ALA A 93 9.81 -4.22 -9.15
CA ALA A 93 9.50 -3.22 -8.14
C ALA A 93 10.69 -2.90 -7.22
N ASP A 94 10.78 -1.67 -6.74
CA ASP A 94 11.67 -1.24 -5.66
C ASP A 94 11.00 -1.43 -4.28
N ALA A 95 9.67 -1.31 -4.24
CA ALA A 95 8.86 -1.53 -3.05
C ALA A 95 7.57 -2.28 -3.38
N LEU A 96 7.09 -3.10 -2.44
CA LEU A 96 5.81 -3.79 -2.50
C LEU A 96 4.90 -3.30 -1.37
N ASN A 97 3.69 -2.85 -1.72
CA ASN A 97 2.62 -2.62 -0.77
C ASN A 97 1.64 -3.80 -0.84
N ILE A 98 1.69 -4.67 0.18
CA ILE A 98 0.94 -5.91 0.21
C ILE A 98 -0.38 -5.67 0.93
N LEU A 99 -1.48 -5.86 0.24
CA LEU A 99 -2.81 -5.62 0.76
C LEU A 99 -3.34 -6.84 1.52
N ARG A 100 -4.07 -6.59 2.59
CA ARG A 100 -4.77 -7.63 3.32
C ARG A 100 -5.83 -8.30 2.46
N ILE A 101 -5.86 -9.63 2.43
CA ILE A 101 -6.97 -10.41 1.87
C ILE A 101 -8.08 -10.54 2.90
N GLN A 102 -9.28 -10.11 2.52
CA GLN A 102 -10.47 -10.25 3.37
C GLN A 102 -11.02 -11.67 3.26
N ARG A 103 -10.76 -12.50 4.29
CA ARG A 103 -11.17 -13.92 4.32
C ARG A 103 -12.68 -14.10 4.20
N GLU A 104 -13.44 -13.13 4.68
CA GLU A 104 -14.90 -13.10 4.61
C GLU A 104 -15.39 -13.16 3.16
N ARG A 105 -14.59 -12.69 2.22
CA ARG A 105 -14.91 -12.67 0.78
C ARG A 105 -14.49 -13.93 0.03
N MET A 106 -13.66 -14.77 0.62
CA MET A 106 -13.30 -16.08 0.04
C MET A 106 -14.53 -16.97 -0.12
N GLY A 107 -15.50 -16.89 0.81
CA GLY A 107 -16.77 -17.60 0.72
C GLY A 107 -17.68 -17.20 -0.44
N LEU A 108 -17.38 -16.09 -1.13
CA LEU A 108 -18.12 -15.60 -2.30
C LEU A 108 -17.54 -16.09 -3.63
N GLY A 109 -16.56 -17.00 -3.62
CA GLY A 109 -15.93 -17.52 -4.85
C GLY A 109 -14.99 -16.55 -5.56
N LEU A 110 -14.69 -15.40 -4.96
CA LEU A 110 -13.79 -14.37 -5.53
C LEU A 110 -12.32 -14.77 -5.46
N VAL A 111 -11.97 -15.63 -4.50
CA VAL A 111 -10.63 -16.22 -4.37
C VAL A 111 -10.82 -17.74 -4.24
N PRO A 112 -10.13 -18.57 -5.03
CA PRO A 112 -10.38 -20.00 -5.06
C PRO A 112 -10.18 -20.68 -3.70
N SER A 113 -9.04 -20.39 -3.05
CA SER A 113 -8.74 -20.82 -1.69
C SER A 113 -7.56 -20.01 -1.12
N VAL A 114 -7.40 -20.01 0.21
CA VAL A 114 -6.23 -19.43 0.88
C VAL A 114 -4.93 -20.03 0.35
N ARG A 115 -4.93 -21.36 0.12
CA ARG A 115 -3.75 -22.08 -0.36
C ARG A 115 -3.36 -21.67 -1.78
N GLU A 116 -4.32 -21.55 -2.68
CA GLU A 116 -4.08 -21.10 -4.06
C GLU A 116 -3.67 -19.64 -4.10
N TYR A 117 -4.36 -18.77 -3.35
CA TYR A 117 -3.95 -17.38 -3.25
C TYR A 117 -2.49 -17.25 -2.78
N ARG A 118 -2.12 -17.94 -1.70
CA ARG A 118 -0.74 -17.94 -1.19
C ARG A 118 0.24 -18.44 -2.24
N ALA A 119 -0.08 -19.51 -2.95
CA ALA A 119 0.80 -20.07 -3.97
C ALA A 119 1.02 -19.11 -5.15
N MET A 120 -0.02 -18.37 -5.56
CA MET A 120 0.02 -17.46 -6.70
C MET A 120 0.54 -16.06 -6.35
N PHE A 121 0.10 -15.49 -5.22
CA PHE A 121 0.29 -14.08 -4.89
C PHE A 121 0.91 -13.83 -3.50
N GLY A 122 1.08 -14.85 -2.67
CA GLY A 122 1.68 -14.72 -1.34
C GLY A 122 3.15 -14.32 -1.42
N ILE A 123 3.55 -13.35 -0.61
CA ILE A 123 4.96 -12.95 -0.48
C ILE A 123 5.60 -13.80 0.61
N THR A 124 6.31 -14.82 0.17
CA THR A 124 6.98 -15.79 1.03
C THR A 124 8.47 -15.52 1.08
N GLN A 125 9.11 -15.98 2.15
CA GLN A 125 10.56 -15.87 2.30
C GLN A 125 11.29 -16.55 1.14
N GLU A 126 10.89 -17.80 0.79
CA GLU A 126 11.46 -18.56 -0.31
C GLU A 126 11.37 -17.80 -1.66
N ARG A 127 10.22 -17.15 -1.92
CA ARG A 127 10.01 -16.38 -3.14
C ARG A 127 10.95 -15.17 -3.19
N LEU A 128 11.11 -14.41 -2.11
CA LEU A 128 12.02 -13.27 -2.08
C LEU A 128 13.49 -13.69 -2.24
N GLU A 129 13.90 -14.77 -1.58
CA GLU A 129 15.26 -15.32 -1.70
C GLU A 129 15.59 -15.77 -3.14
N SER A 130 14.60 -16.28 -3.87
CA SER A 130 14.79 -16.72 -5.27
C SER A 130 15.14 -15.56 -6.21
N HIS A 131 14.68 -14.34 -5.90
CA HIS A 131 14.93 -13.16 -6.71
C HIS A 131 16.24 -12.44 -6.38
N GLN A 132 16.88 -12.74 -5.24
CA GLN A 132 18.16 -12.14 -4.81
C GLN A 132 18.20 -10.61 -4.90
N LYS A 133 17.05 -9.97 -4.70
CA LYS A 133 16.88 -8.51 -4.84
C LYS A 133 16.48 -7.90 -3.49
N GLU A 134 17.14 -6.79 -3.15
CA GLU A 134 16.64 -5.96 -2.06
C GLU A 134 15.36 -5.24 -2.50
N ILE A 135 14.28 -5.48 -1.77
CA ILE A 135 12.99 -4.89 -2.03
C ILE A 135 12.35 -4.45 -0.71
N VAL A 136 11.77 -3.26 -0.70
CA VAL A 136 11.10 -2.76 0.49
C VAL A 136 9.70 -3.35 0.61
N ILE A 137 9.38 -3.89 1.78
CA ILE A 137 8.11 -4.53 2.06
C ILE A 137 7.26 -3.62 2.95
N MET A 138 6.05 -3.34 2.51
CA MET A 138 5.05 -2.53 3.18
C MET A 138 3.74 -3.31 3.35
N HIS A 139 3.01 -2.99 4.41
CA HIS A 139 1.67 -3.53 4.65
C HIS A 139 0.84 -2.54 5.48
N PRO A 140 -0.37 -2.15 5.06
CA PRO A 140 -1.17 -1.13 5.75
C PRO A 140 -1.75 -1.59 7.11
N GLY A 141 -1.56 -2.89 7.46
CA GLY A 141 -2.15 -3.51 8.66
C GLY A 141 -3.64 -3.85 8.41
N SER A 142 -4.25 -4.71 9.14
CA SER A 142 -3.71 -5.83 9.89
C SER A 142 -3.47 -7.02 8.95
N MET A 143 -2.35 -7.69 9.05
CA MET A 143 -1.96 -8.76 8.10
C MET A 143 -2.50 -10.14 8.49
N ASN A 144 -2.74 -11.00 7.50
CA ASN A 144 -2.96 -12.43 7.69
C ASN A 144 -1.64 -13.16 7.42
N ARG A 145 -0.82 -13.36 8.47
CA ARG A 145 0.45 -14.08 8.37
C ARG A 145 0.23 -15.49 7.81
N GLY A 146 1.05 -15.86 6.84
CA GLY A 146 0.93 -17.13 6.12
C GLY A 146 -0.15 -17.16 5.03
N VAL A 147 -0.75 -16.02 4.68
CA VAL A 147 -1.69 -15.87 3.56
C VAL A 147 -1.09 -14.94 2.50
N GLU A 148 -1.25 -13.63 2.66
CA GLU A 148 -0.68 -12.64 1.74
C GLU A 148 0.81 -12.38 1.97
N ILE A 149 1.29 -12.60 3.21
CA ILE A 149 2.69 -12.39 3.60
C ILE A 149 3.11 -13.40 4.65
N ASP A 150 4.34 -13.89 4.57
CA ASP A 150 4.93 -14.72 5.62
C ASP A 150 5.37 -13.87 6.82
N GLY A 151 5.27 -14.46 8.03
CA GLY A 151 5.73 -13.81 9.25
C GLY A 151 7.20 -13.41 9.21
N THR A 152 8.06 -14.27 8.65
CA THR A 152 9.49 -14.02 8.46
C THR A 152 9.76 -12.83 7.54
N VAL A 153 8.93 -12.64 6.50
CA VAL A 153 9.04 -11.48 5.60
C VAL A 153 8.56 -10.21 6.29
N ALA A 154 7.42 -10.29 7.00
CA ALA A 154 6.85 -9.14 7.69
C ALA A 154 7.72 -8.60 8.84
N ASP A 155 8.49 -9.48 9.46
CA ASP A 155 9.39 -9.16 10.58
C ASP A 155 10.87 -9.07 10.14
N GLY A 156 11.15 -9.22 8.83
CA GLY A 156 12.50 -9.18 8.27
C GLY A 156 13.00 -7.75 8.00
N ASP A 157 14.31 -7.64 7.73
CA ASP A 157 15.02 -6.36 7.55
C ASP A 157 14.55 -5.53 6.35
N GLN A 158 13.87 -6.16 5.39
CA GLN A 158 13.30 -5.49 4.22
C GLN A 158 11.94 -4.84 4.51
N ALA A 159 11.30 -5.18 5.63
CA ALA A 159 9.99 -4.68 6.00
C ALA A 159 10.08 -3.35 6.76
N ILE A 160 9.38 -2.33 6.24
CA ILE A 160 9.23 -1.02 6.93
C ILE A 160 7.84 -0.87 7.57
N ILE A 161 7.21 -2.00 7.92
CA ILE A 161 5.84 -2.02 8.45
C ILE A 161 5.74 -1.30 9.80
N LEU A 162 6.75 -1.42 10.65
CA LEU A 162 6.80 -0.72 11.94
C LEU A 162 7.03 0.79 11.75
N ASP A 163 7.83 1.16 10.76
CA ASP A 163 8.03 2.57 10.38
C ASP A 163 6.71 3.19 9.88
N GLN A 164 5.92 2.44 9.08
CA GLN A 164 4.58 2.88 8.69
C GLN A 164 3.67 3.15 9.91
N VAL A 165 3.74 2.35 10.97
CA VAL A 165 2.97 2.57 12.20
C VAL A 165 3.40 3.88 12.86
N LEU A 166 4.70 4.12 13.00
CA LEU A 166 5.23 5.36 13.57
C LEU A 166 4.87 6.57 12.72
N ASN A 167 5.08 6.47 11.41
CA ASN A 167 4.74 7.50 10.44
C ASN A 167 3.22 7.79 10.39
N GLY A 168 2.42 6.77 10.72
CA GLY A 168 0.98 6.93 10.89
C GLY A 168 0.59 7.87 12.02
N VAL A 169 1.33 7.89 13.10
CA VAL A 169 1.14 8.87 14.20
C VAL A 169 1.60 10.25 13.74
N ALA A 170 2.83 10.36 13.25
CA ALA A 170 3.44 11.62 12.85
C ALA A 170 2.63 12.34 11.75
N SER A 171 2.26 11.62 10.69
CA SER A 171 1.48 12.20 9.57
C SER A 171 0.09 12.68 10.01
N ARG A 172 -0.61 11.92 10.87
CA ARG A 172 -1.93 12.34 11.38
C ARG A 172 -1.82 13.54 12.32
N MET A 173 -0.77 13.61 13.15
CA MET A 173 -0.49 14.82 13.95
C MET A 173 -0.25 16.03 13.06
N ALA A 174 0.53 15.91 11.99
CA ALA A 174 0.78 16.97 11.03
C ALA A 174 -0.51 17.43 10.33
N ILE A 175 -1.34 16.49 9.86
CA ILE A 175 -2.63 16.79 9.23
C ILE A 175 -3.55 17.56 10.19
N LEU A 176 -3.65 17.12 11.44
CA LEU A 176 -4.45 17.80 12.47
C LEU A 176 -3.90 19.20 12.75
N PHE A 177 -2.60 19.34 12.88
CA PHE A 177 -1.95 20.63 13.11
C PHE A 177 -2.21 21.61 11.96
N LEU A 178 -2.01 21.16 10.70
CA LEU A 178 -2.18 22.02 9.52
C LEU A 178 -3.63 22.41 9.25
N LEU A 179 -4.58 21.50 9.52
CA LEU A 179 -5.98 21.73 9.17
C LEU A 179 -6.83 22.24 10.32
N CYS A 180 -6.47 21.94 11.57
CA CYS A 180 -7.21 22.32 12.78
C CYS A 180 -6.41 23.26 13.70
N GLY A 181 -5.10 23.40 13.48
CA GLY A 181 -4.24 24.35 14.19
C GLY A 181 -4.70 25.78 13.87
N GLY A 182 -5.00 26.53 14.91
CA GLY A 182 -5.53 27.88 14.77
C GLY A 182 -4.63 28.82 13.95
N LYS A 183 -5.23 29.90 13.49
CA LYS A 183 -4.53 31.02 12.87
C LYS A 183 -3.30 31.37 13.71
N SER A 184 -2.14 31.48 13.08
CA SER A 184 -0.98 32.11 13.70
C SER A 184 -1.41 33.50 14.16
N SER A 185 -1.07 33.87 15.39
CA SER A 185 -1.39 35.13 16.05
C SER A 185 -0.66 36.38 15.45
N GLU A 186 -0.49 36.39 14.13
CA GLU A 186 0.20 37.51 13.42
C GLU A 186 -0.75 38.44 12.67
N GLU A 187 -2.09 38.27 12.77
CA GLU A 187 -3.05 39.19 12.11
C GLU A 187 -3.81 40.11 13.06
N ASP A 188 -3.45 40.20 14.34
CA ASP A 188 -4.11 41.12 15.30
C ASP A 188 -3.29 42.35 15.68
N GLU A 189 -2.23 42.71 14.93
CA GLU A 189 -1.53 44.01 15.04
C GLU A 189 -1.57 44.76 13.72
N SER A 190 -2.74 45.31 13.35
CA SER A 190 -2.83 46.40 12.39
C SER A 190 -4.13 47.18 12.57
#